data_211058254d69a8360fe8d6301af49f48
#
_entry.id   211058254d69a8360fe8d6301af49f48
#
_cell.length_a   1.000
_cell.length_b   1.000
_cell.length_c   1.000
_cell.angle_alpha   90.00
_cell.angle_beta   90.00
_cell.angle_gamma   90.00
#
_symmetry.space_group_name_H-M   'P 1'
#
loop_
_entity.id
_entity.type
_entity.pdbx_description
1 polymer ?
#
loop_
_entity_poly.entity_id
_entity_poly.type
_entity_poly.pdbx_seq_one_letter_code
_entity_poly.pdbx_strand_id
1 'polypeptide(L)'
;MEYVRLGNTGLKVSEYCIGADNFGGQTDAGDSMRIMSAAFDGGVNFIDTANAYGGGLSEENVGRFIRTRRSEVVLATKGRGQVGPRPNDVGLSKKYVMQAIDDSLKRLGTDYVDLYQVHAPDPTTPIEETAEAYNDVVRAGKARYIGVSNFSGPQLIEALWAQDRNGFTRFSSVQPRYNLLFREAERELFPACLDQGVGVMAYSPQAGGFLLGKHREIEGKTEAGGRFSDDFRANWFYRSTYWNEITFG
;
A
#
# COMPACT_ATOMS: atom_id res chain seq x y z
N MET A 1 11.90 -15.55 11.12
CA MET A 1 11.57 -14.36 10.30
C MET A 1 12.86 -13.59 10.07
N GLU A 2 13.15 -13.22 8.83
CA GLU A 2 14.27 -12.33 8.51
C GLU A 2 13.80 -10.88 8.48
N TYR A 3 14.73 -9.96 8.82
CA TYR A 3 14.46 -8.54 8.83
C TYR A 3 15.43 -7.82 7.91
N VAL A 4 14.89 -7.00 7.02
CA VAL A 4 15.65 -6.23 6.03
C VAL A 4 15.47 -4.73 6.27
N ARG A 5 16.34 -3.91 5.69
CA ARG A 5 16.17 -2.46 5.69
C ARG A 5 15.19 -2.06 4.59
N LEU A 6 14.31 -1.12 4.89
CA LEU A 6 13.44 -0.53 3.88
C LEU A 6 14.25 0.51 3.06
N GLY A 7 14.75 0.11 1.91
CA GLY A 7 15.65 0.95 1.10
C GLY A 7 16.90 1.38 1.87
N ASN A 8 17.37 2.59 1.60
CA ASN A 8 18.52 3.20 2.28
C ASN A 8 18.17 3.83 3.64
N THR A 9 17.13 3.32 4.32
CA THR A 9 16.77 3.81 5.65
C THR A 9 17.35 2.93 6.76
N GLY A 10 17.30 3.42 8.00
CA GLY A 10 17.59 2.60 9.18
C GLY A 10 16.43 1.71 9.63
N LEU A 11 15.24 1.84 9.00
CA LEU A 11 14.05 1.10 9.39
C LEU A 11 14.17 -0.38 9.01
N LYS A 12 14.06 -1.26 10.02
CA LYS A 12 14.05 -2.70 9.83
C LYS A 12 12.63 -3.23 9.80
N VAL A 13 12.28 -3.92 8.73
CA VAL A 13 10.99 -4.55 8.51
C VAL A 13 11.16 -6.05 8.27
N SER A 14 10.18 -6.85 8.63
CA SER A 14 10.13 -8.25 8.21
C SER A 14 10.01 -8.34 6.68
N GLU A 15 10.61 -9.35 6.06
CA GLU A 15 10.51 -9.58 4.61
C GLU A 15 9.06 -9.77 4.14
N TYR A 16 8.20 -10.27 5.04
CA TYR A 16 6.76 -10.34 4.82
C TYR A 16 6.06 -9.18 5.50
N CYS A 17 5.08 -8.60 4.78
CA CYS A 17 4.22 -7.55 5.27
C CYS A 17 2.76 -8.03 5.27
N ILE A 18 2.01 -7.75 6.32
CA ILE A 18 0.57 -8.01 6.35
C ILE A 18 -0.12 -6.93 5.52
N GLY A 19 -0.73 -7.32 4.39
CA GLY A 19 -1.60 -6.44 3.62
C GLY A 19 -3.03 -6.50 4.16
N ALA A 20 -3.56 -5.39 4.63
CA ALA A 20 -4.86 -5.28 5.27
C ALA A 20 -6.00 -4.87 4.31
N ASP A 21 -5.81 -5.00 2.99
CA ASP A 21 -6.79 -4.61 1.97
C ASP A 21 -8.20 -5.23 2.17
N ASN A 22 -8.25 -6.47 2.65
CA ASN A 22 -9.50 -7.19 2.87
C ASN A 22 -10.13 -6.95 4.25
N PHE A 23 -9.42 -6.34 5.19
CA PHE A 23 -9.89 -6.16 6.57
C PHE A 23 -11.03 -5.15 6.65
N GLY A 24 -12.12 -5.53 7.31
CA GLY A 24 -13.33 -4.73 7.38
C GLY A 24 -14.21 -4.79 6.12
N GLY A 25 -13.81 -5.62 5.14
CA GLY A 25 -14.59 -5.95 3.97
C GLY A 25 -14.89 -7.45 3.93
N GLN A 26 -14.11 -8.22 3.17
CA GLN A 26 -14.25 -9.68 3.08
C GLN A 26 -13.81 -10.42 4.35
N THR A 27 -12.88 -9.84 5.10
CA THR A 27 -12.37 -10.40 6.35
C THR A 27 -12.95 -9.57 7.50
N ASP A 28 -13.73 -10.21 8.36
CA ASP A 28 -14.32 -9.54 9.51
C ASP A 28 -13.28 -9.12 10.56
N ALA A 29 -13.73 -8.40 11.60
CA ALA A 29 -12.82 -7.88 12.62
C ALA A 29 -12.19 -8.98 13.47
N GLY A 30 -12.90 -10.10 13.73
CA GLY A 30 -12.38 -11.23 14.49
C GLY A 30 -11.30 -11.97 13.72
N ASP A 31 -11.54 -12.25 12.46
CA ASP A 31 -10.58 -12.89 11.57
C ASP A 31 -9.37 -11.99 11.30
N SER A 32 -9.60 -10.70 11.09
CA SER A 32 -8.52 -9.72 10.95
C SER A 32 -7.58 -9.75 12.16
N MET A 33 -8.13 -9.77 13.35
CA MET A 33 -7.35 -9.86 14.60
C MET A 33 -6.58 -11.18 14.72
N ARG A 34 -7.20 -12.32 14.35
CA ARG A 34 -6.53 -13.63 14.38
C ARG A 34 -5.38 -13.70 13.40
N ILE A 35 -5.57 -13.17 12.17
CA ILE A 35 -4.53 -13.14 11.13
C ILE A 35 -3.35 -12.28 11.59
N MET A 36 -3.61 -11.06 12.07
CA MET A 36 -2.55 -10.18 12.55
C MET A 36 -1.79 -10.80 13.74
N SER A 37 -2.50 -11.39 14.69
CA SER A 37 -1.86 -12.04 15.84
C SER A 37 -0.97 -13.20 15.42
N ALA A 38 -1.47 -14.11 14.59
CA ALA A 38 -0.69 -15.26 14.11
C ALA A 38 0.56 -14.83 13.32
N ALA A 39 0.43 -13.80 12.47
CA ALA A 39 1.58 -13.27 11.72
C ALA A 39 2.61 -12.59 12.64
N PHE A 40 2.14 -11.81 13.60
CA PHE A 40 3.00 -11.14 14.58
C PHE A 40 3.73 -12.16 15.48
N ASP A 41 3.05 -13.21 15.96
CA ASP A 41 3.66 -14.31 16.70
C ASP A 41 4.69 -15.08 15.87
N GLY A 42 4.52 -15.09 14.54
CA GLY A 42 5.49 -15.60 13.55
C GLY A 42 6.66 -14.65 13.28
N GLY A 43 6.69 -13.48 13.90
CA GLY A 43 7.76 -12.47 13.78
C GLY A 43 7.52 -11.41 12.70
N VAL A 44 6.32 -11.33 12.08
CA VAL A 44 6.00 -10.24 11.15
C VAL A 44 5.78 -8.96 11.95
N ASN A 45 6.60 -7.93 11.71
CA ASN A 45 6.47 -6.64 12.37
C ASN A 45 5.88 -5.53 11.49
N PHE A 46 5.54 -5.84 10.23
CA PHE A 46 5.15 -4.86 9.24
C PHE A 46 3.69 -5.05 8.80
N ILE A 47 2.88 -4.00 8.93
CA ILE A 47 1.45 -3.98 8.56
C ILE A 47 1.20 -2.81 7.61
N ASP A 48 0.56 -3.08 6.47
CA ASP A 48 0.21 -2.10 5.45
C ASP A 48 -1.30 -2.02 5.26
N THR A 49 -1.87 -0.83 5.43
CA THR A 49 -3.28 -0.52 5.23
C THR A 49 -3.45 0.70 4.30
N ALA A 50 -4.65 1.25 4.19
CA ALA A 50 -4.95 2.50 3.49
C ALA A 50 -6.27 3.10 3.98
N ASN A 51 -6.42 4.41 3.83
CA ASN A 51 -7.62 5.15 4.23
C ASN A 51 -8.91 4.71 3.51
N ALA A 52 -8.77 4.17 2.29
CA ALA A 52 -9.91 3.71 1.48
C ALA A 52 -10.28 2.24 1.69
N TYR A 53 -9.44 1.44 2.36
CA TYR A 53 -9.70 0.01 2.54
C TYR A 53 -10.88 -0.22 3.48
N GLY A 54 -11.87 -0.97 2.97
CA GLY A 54 -13.11 -1.21 3.71
C GLY A 54 -13.85 0.07 4.14
N GLY A 55 -13.65 1.19 3.42
CA GLY A 55 -14.22 2.49 3.83
C GLY A 55 -13.64 3.05 5.13
N GLY A 56 -12.40 2.68 5.48
CA GLY A 56 -11.72 3.05 6.73
C GLY A 56 -11.73 1.95 7.80
N LEU A 57 -12.57 0.92 7.67
CA LEU A 57 -12.67 -0.18 8.63
C LEU A 57 -11.36 -0.99 8.75
N SER A 58 -10.56 -1.03 7.68
CA SER A 58 -9.24 -1.65 7.73
C SER A 58 -8.33 -0.95 8.73
N GLU A 59 -8.25 0.38 8.67
CA GLU A 59 -7.46 1.17 9.64
C GLU A 59 -7.99 1.02 11.07
N GLU A 60 -9.31 0.95 11.27
CA GLU A 60 -9.88 0.70 12.60
C GLU A 60 -9.51 -0.68 13.16
N ASN A 61 -9.54 -1.74 12.33
CA ASN A 61 -9.14 -3.09 12.74
C ASN A 61 -7.65 -3.16 13.08
N VAL A 62 -6.80 -2.54 12.26
CA VAL A 62 -5.36 -2.41 12.53
C VAL A 62 -5.13 -1.60 13.80
N GLY A 63 -5.85 -0.49 13.99
CA GLY A 63 -5.77 0.34 15.18
C GLY A 63 -6.10 -0.42 16.48
N ARG A 64 -7.14 -1.28 16.47
CA ARG A 64 -7.45 -2.16 17.60
C ARG A 64 -6.31 -3.13 17.91
N PHE A 65 -5.67 -3.69 16.88
CA PHE A 65 -4.56 -4.63 17.04
C PHE A 65 -3.32 -3.96 17.62
N ILE A 66 -2.94 -2.77 17.14
CA ILE A 66 -1.70 -2.10 17.55
C ILE A 66 -1.81 -1.36 18.90
N ARG A 67 -3.02 -1.21 19.45
CA ARG A 67 -3.28 -0.37 20.65
C ARG A 67 -2.35 -0.64 21.81
N THR A 68 -1.96 -1.89 22.04
CA THR A 68 -1.09 -2.31 23.14
C THR A 68 0.34 -2.63 22.71
N ARG A 69 0.65 -2.51 21.40
CA ARG A 69 1.93 -2.93 20.81
C ARG A 69 2.45 -1.97 19.73
N ARG A 70 2.03 -0.70 19.80
CA ARG A 70 2.36 0.29 18.76
C ARG A 70 3.87 0.39 18.49
N SER A 71 4.72 0.35 19.50
CA SER A 71 6.17 0.43 19.35
C SER A 71 6.85 -0.81 18.76
N GLU A 72 6.12 -1.93 18.69
CA GLU A 72 6.63 -3.20 18.16
C GLU A 72 6.27 -3.38 16.67
N VAL A 73 5.35 -2.56 16.15
CA VAL A 73 4.80 -2.66 14.79
C VAL A 73 5.32 -1.50 13.94
N VAL A 74 5.85 -1.83 12.76
CA VAL A 74 6.04 -0.88 11.66
C VAL A 74 4.71 -0.75 10.93
N LEU A 75 4.10 0.42 11.05
CA LEU A 75 2.76 0.70 10.53
C LEU A 75 2.84 1.55 9.29
N ALA A 76 2.28 1.05 8.18
CA ALA A 76 2.11 1.80 6.95
C ALA A 76 0.63 2.05 6.67
N THR A 77 0.31 3.26 6.19
CA THR A 77 -0.98 3.57 5.58
C THR A 77 -0.81 4.44 4.33
N LYS A 78 -1.89 4.63 3.57
CA LYS A 78 -1.86 5.35 2.29
C LYS A 78 -3.00 6.37 2.21
N GLY A 79 -2.74 7.50 1.54
CA GLY A 79 -3.72 8.51 1.18
C GLY A 79 -3.80 8.69 -0.35
N ARG A 80 -4.90 9.13 -0.86
CA ARG A 80 -5.37 9.53 -2.18
C ARG A 80 -6.79 9.03 -2.46
N GLY A 81 -7.15 7.87 -1.91
CA GLY A 81 -8.45 7.25 -2.17
C GLY A 81 -9.62 8.16 -1.81
N GLN A 82 -10.74 8.01 -2.52
CA GLN A 82 -11.96 8.76 -2.21
C GLN A 82 -12.53 8.31 -0.86
N VAL A 83 -12.70 9.26 0.05
CA VAL A 83 -13.21 9.01 1.41
C VAL A 83 -14.56 9.69 1.68
N GLY A 84 -15.08 10.44 0.72
CA GLY A 84 -16.35 11.15 0.82
C GLY A 84 -16.82 11.67 -0.54
N PRO A 85 -17.99 12.33 -0.61
CA PRO A 85 -18.61 12.76 -1.85
C PRO A 85 -18.12 14.12 -2.39
N ARG A 86 -17.34 14.87 -1.61
CA ARG A 86 -16.95 16.24 -1.98
C ARG A 86 -15.75 16.25 -2.92
N PRO A 87 -15.57 17.29 -3.75
CA PRO A 87 -14.45 17.39 -4.70
C PRO A 87 -13.06 17.24 -4.09
N ASN A 88 -12.88 17.68 -2.83
CA ASN A 88 -11.60 17.59 -2.12
C ASN A 88 -11.53 16.39 -1.16
N ASP A 89 -12.40 15.39 -1.30
CA ASP A 89 -12.35 14.16 -0.52
C ASP A 89 -11.56 13.05 -1.26
N VAL A 90 -10.75 13.42 -2.24
CA VAL A 90 -9.92 12.54 -3.10
C VAL A 90 -8.74 13.34 -3.66
N GLY A 91 -7.69 12.62 -4.10
CA GLY A 91 -6.54 13.20 -4.80
C GLY A 91 -5.32 13.42 -3.91
N LEU A 92 -4.39 14.26 -4.39
CA LEU A 92 -3.10 14.50 -3.74
C LEU A 92 -2.85 15.97 -3.44
N SER A 93 -3.88 16.84 -3.53
CA SER A 93 -3.73 18.23 -3.11
C SER A 93 -3.25 18.29 -1.65
N LYS A 94 -2.44 19.29 -1.34
CA LYS A 94 -1.94 19.51 0.03
C LYS A 94 -3.09 19.57 1.06
N LYS A 95 -4.21 20.18 0.69
CA LYS A 95 -5.43 20.19 1.52
C LYS A 95 -5.89 18.77 1.86
N TYR A 96 -6.01 17.91 0.85
CA TYR A 96 -6.49 16.54 1.06
C TYR A 96 -5.48 15.70 1.84
N VAL A 97 -4.20 15.74 1.48
CA VAL A 97 -3.15 14.93 2.13
C VAL A 97 -3.08 15.21 3.62
N MET A 98 -3.11 16.49 4.03
CA MET A 98 -3.04 16.88 5.43
C MET A 98 -4.29 16.44 6.22
N GLN A 99 -5.47 16.53 5.62
CA GLN A 99 -6.71 16.06 6.25
C GLN A 99 -6.75 14.52 6.31
N ALA A 100 -6.32 13.84 5.23
CA ALA A 100 -6.38 12.39 5.13
C ALA A 100 -5.49 11.69 6.15
N ILE A 101 -4.27 12.21 6.41
CA ILE A 101 -3.41 11.64 7.46
C ILE A 101 -4.03 11.84 8.85
N ASP A 102 -4.64 12.98 9.14
CA ASP A 102 -5.28 13.22 10.43
C ASP A 102 -6.45 12.27 10.68
N ASP A 103 -7.25 12.03 9.66
CA ASP A 103 -8.37 11.10 9.74
C ASP A 103 -7.90 9.64 9.83
N SER A 104 -6.80 9.28 9.16
CA SER A 104 -6.16 7.97 9.29
C SER A 104 -5.63 7.74 10.70
N LEU A 105 -4.92 8.70 11.28
CA LEU A 105 -4.41 8.61 12.65
C LEU A 105 -5.52 8.43 13.69
N LYS A 106 -6.67 9.11 13.51
CA LYS A 106 -7.86 8.92 14.37
C LYS A 106 -8.40 7.49 14.29
N ARG A 107 -8.56 6.91 13.07
CA ARG A 107 -9.04 5.53 12.89
C ARG A 107 -8.05 4.51 13.43
N LEU A 108 -6.76 4.74 13.24
CA LEU A 108 -5.68 3.90 13.75
C LEU A 108 -5.47 4.03 15.27
N GLY A 109 -5.96 5.11 15.91
CA GLY A 109 -5.79 5.36 17.34
C GLY A 109 -4.33 5.58 17.75
N THR A 110 -3.56 6.29 16.93
CA THR A 110 -2.13 6.59 17.15
C THR A 110 -1.78 7.99 16.68
N ASP A 111 -0.69 8.55 17.19
CA ASP A 111 -0.24 9.91 16.83
C ASP A 111 0.66 9.93 15.60
N TYR A 112 1.17 8.77 15.16
CA TYR A 112 2.04 8.68 13.99
C TYR A 112 1.92 7.32 13.30
N VAL A 113 2.28 7.30 12.01
CA VAL A 113 2.59 6.08 11.26
C VAL A 113 4.10 6.02 10.97
N ASP A 114 4.63 4.81 10.78
CA ASP A 114 6.03 4.66 10.40
C ASP A 114 6.24 5.02 8.94
N LEU A 115 5.31 4.62 8.07
CA LEU A 115 5.35 4.91 6.64
C LEU A 115 4.00 5.45 6.15
N TYR A 116 4.00 6.65 5.54
CA TYR A 116 2.82 7.20 4.86
C TYR A 116 3.05 7.21 3.34
N GLN A 117 2.14 6.63 2.59
CA GLN A 117 2.34 6.41 1.16
C GLN A 117 1.32 7.14 0.29
N VAL A 118 1.78 7.68 -0.84
CA VAL A 118 0.91 8.02 -1.97
C VAL A 118 0.33 6.72 -2.53
N HIS A 119 -1.00 6.56 -2.53
CA HIS A 119 -1.65 5.31 -2.95
C HIS A 119 -1.54 5.06 -4.46
N ALA A 120 -1.58 6.11 -5.26
CA ALA A 120 -1.34 6.09 -6.71
C ALA A 120 -1.05 7.52 -7.19
N PRO A 121 -0.43 7.70 -8.38
CA PRO A 121 -0.24 9.01 -8.98
C PRO A 121 -1.57 9.76 -9.17
N ASP A 122 -1.53 11.07 -9.04
CA ASP A 122 -2.64 11.96 -9.36
C ASP A 122 -2.20 12.95 -10.46
N PRO A 123 -2.61 12.72 -11.71
CA PRO A 123 -2.20 13.58 -12.82
C PRO A 123 -2.81 14.98 -12.77
N THR A 124 -3.74 15.21 -11.86
CA THR A 124 -4.40 16.53 -11.69
C THR A 124 -3.73 17.42 -10.65
N THR A 125 -2.78 16.86 -9.88
CA THR A 125 -2.02 17.60 -8.86
C THR A 125 -0.54 17.65 -9.27
N PRO A 126 0.10 18.83 -9.31
CA PRO A 126 1.54 18.93 -9.55
C PRO A 126 2.33 18.07 -8.55
N ILE A 127 3.37 17.38 -9.04
CA ILE A 127 4.17 16.50 -8.19
C ILE A 127 4.89 17.27 -7.07
N GLU A 128 5.23 18.53 -7.31
CA GLU A 128 5.85 19.41 -6.32
C GLU A 128 4.90 19.67 -5.13
N GLU A 129 3.61 19.91 -5.40
CA GLU A 129 2.61 20.09 -4.34
C GLU A 129 2.44 18.81 -3.52
N THR A 130 2.39 17.66 -4.19
CA THR A 130 2.35 16.35 -3.51
C THR A 130 3.59 16.15 -2.65
N ALA A 131 4.79 16.41 -3.19
CA ALA A 131 6.05 16.28 -2.46
C ALA A 131 6.12 17.20 -1.23
N GLU A 132 5.66 18.44 -1.38
CA GLU A 132 5.58 19.39 -0.27
C GLU A 132 4.60 18.91 0.82
N ALA A 133 3.42 18.42 0.43
CA ALA A 133 2.42 17.93 1.37
C ALA A 133 2.95 16.76 2.21
N TYR A 134 3.61 15.79 1.58
CA TYR A 134 4.20 14.64 2.29
C TYR A 134 5.40 15.05 3.16
N ASN A 135 6.20 16.01 2.73
CA ASN A 135 7.25 16.61 3.57
C ASN A 135 6.65 17.26 4.82
N ASP A 136 5.56 17.99 4.69
CA ASP A 136 4.88 18.63 5.82
C ASP A 136 4.29 17.61 6.80
N VAL A 137 3.78 16.47 6.31
CA VAL A 137 3.35 15.35 7.15
C VAL A 137 4.50 14.84 8.02
N VAL A 138 5.71 14.68 7.44
CA VAL A 138 6.91 14.26 8.18
C VAL A 138 7.33 15.33 9.19
N ARG A 139 7.36 16.61 8.76
CA ARG A 139 7.72 17.74 9.64
C ARG A 139 6.77 17.91 10.83
N ALA A 140 5.49 17.59 10.61
CA ALA A 140 4.49 17.58 11.68
C ALA A 140 4.60 16.34 12.60
N GLY A 141 5.54 15.43 12.34
CA GLY A 141 5.75 14.22 13.13
C GLY A 141 4.67 13.13 12.95
N LYS A 142 3.76 13.30 11.98
CA LYS A 142 2.66 12.36 11.70
C LYS A 142 3.10 11.11 10.95
N ALA A 143 4.22 11.17 10.23
CA ALA A 143 4.90 10.02 9.62
C ALA A 143 6.40 10.09 9.86
N ARG A 144 7.04 8.92 9.99
CA ARG A 144 8.51 8.82 10.12
C ARG A 144 9.19 8.76 8.75
N TYR A 145 8.58 8.02 7.84
CA TYR A 145 9.02 7.83 6.46
C TYR A 145 7.84 8.06 5.51
N ILE A 146 8.16 8.37 4.28
CA ILE A 146 7.16 8.53 3.21
C ILE A 146 7.52 7.63 2.02
N GLY A 147 6.50 7.22 1.27
CA GLY A 147 6.65 6.35 0.11
C GLY A 147 5.60 6.63 -0.95
N VAL A 148 5.70 5.91 -2.06
CA VAL A 148 4.72 5.96 -3.15
C VAL A 148 4.24 4.56 -3.50
N SER A 149 3.08 4.45 -4.13
CA SER A 149 2.55 3.20 -4.66
C SER A 149 2.04 3.43 -6.09
N ASN A 150 2.17 2.41 -6.94
CA ASN A 150 1.70 2.44 -8.33
C ASN A 150 2.37 3.51 -9.21
N PHE A 151 3.56 3.96 -8.88
CA PHE A 151 4.37 4.85 -9.69
C PHE A 151 5.18 4.02 -10.70
N SER A 152 5.34 4.54 -11.91
CA SER A 152 6.33 4.05 -12.88
C SER A 152 7.74 4.53 -12.51
N GLY A 153 8.78 3.98 -13.16
CA GLY A 153 10.16 4.44 -12.98
C GLY A 153 10.33 5.95 -13.22
N PRO A 154 9.89 6.49 -14.37
CA PRO A 154 9.92 7.93 -14.64
C PRO A 154 9.19 8.78 -13.59
N GLN A 155 8.00 8.37 -13.16
CA GLN A 155 7.23 9.10 -12.14
C GLN A 155 7.93 9.11 -10.77
N LEU A 156 8.58 8.00 -10.39
CA LEU A 156 9.38 7.94 -9.17
C LEU A 156 10.56 8.92 -9.25
N ILE A 157 11.31 8.91 -10.36
CA ILE A 157 12.45 9.82 -10.54
C ILE A 157 12.01 11.29 -10.54
N GLU A 158 10.92 11.63 -11.21
CA GLU A 158 10.35 12.99 -11.21
C GLU A 158 9.99 13.45 -9.80
N ALA A 159 9.34 12.58 -9.01
CA ALA A 159 9.00 12.87 -7.63
C ALA A 159 10.23 13.06 -6.72
N LEU A 160 11.25 12.21 -6.86
CA LEU A 160 12.50 12.34 -6.12
C LEU A 160 13.26 13.62 -6.51
N TRP A 161 13.27 13.95 -7.79
CA TRP A 161 13.87 15.19 -8.27
C TRP A 161 13.17 16.45 -7.74
N ALA A 162 11.84 16.43 -7.72
CA ALA A 162 11.06 17.51 -7.09
C ALA A 162 11.40 17.68 -5.61
N GLN A 163 11.58 16.57 -4.88
CA GLN A 163 12.00 16.60 -3.47
C GLN A 163 13.41 17.14 -3.29
N ASP A 164 14.37 16.67 -4.07
CA ASP A 164 15.77 17.10 -3.99
C ASP A 164 15.94 18.60 -4.29
N ARG A 165 15.27 19.10 -5.32
CA ARG A 165 15.32 20.54 -5.70
C ARG A 165 14.80 21.46 -4.60
N ASN A 166 13.83 21.00 -3.81
CA ASN A 166 13.19 21.81 -2.79
C ASN A 166 13.68 21.48 -1.36
N GLY A 167 14.65 20.57 -1.21
CA GLY A 167 15.15 20.14 0.10
C GLY A 167 14.09 19.43 0.95
N PHE A 168 13.17 18.72 0.31
CA PHE A 168 12.12 17.96 0.99
C PHE A 168 12.61 16.57 1.39
N THR A 169 11.91 15.94 2.34
CA THR A 169 12.10 14.55 2.70
C THR A 169 11.86 13.65 1.50
N ARG A 170 12.81 12.76 1.17
CA ARG A 170 12.69 11.85 0.03
C ARG A 170 11.74 10.69 0.32
N PHE A 171 11.04 10.22 -0.72
CA PHE A 171 10.35 8.95 -0.69
C PHE A 171 11.34 7.80 -0.51
N SER A 172 11.14 6.98 0.51
CA SER A 172 12.04 5.90 0.89
C SER A 172 11.59 4.52 0.39
N SER A 173 10.36 4.42 -0.10
CA SER A 173 9.82 3.17 -0.65
C SER A 173 8.86 3.39 -1.81
N VAL A 174 8.75 2.35 -2.65
CA VAL A 174 7.70 2.24 -3.66
C VAL A 174 6.95 0.91 -3.49
N GLN A 175 5.63 0.94 -3.66
CA GLN A 175 4.79 -0.25 -3.59
C GLN A 175 4.17 -0.54 -4.97
N PRO A 176 4.82 -1.39 -5.81
CA PRO A 176 4.28 -1.81 -7.11
C PRO A 176 3.53 -3.14 -7.01
N ARG A 177 2.63 -3.39 -7.98
CA ARG A 177 2.18 -4.74 -8.28
C ARG A 177 3.34 -5.54 -8.87
N TYR A 178 3.60 -6.73 -8.32
CA TYR A 178 4.65 -7.60 -8.84
C TYR A 178 4.38 -9.07 -8.50
N ASN A 179 4.43 -9.92 -9.51
CA ASN A 179 4.34 -11.38 -9.40
C ASN A 179 4.85 -12.03 -10.69
N LEU A 180 4.84 -13.37 -10.77
CA LEU A 180 5.33 -14.14 -11.93
C LEU A 180 4.63 -13.77 -13.25
N LEU A 181 3.37 -13.33 -13.20
CA LEU A 181 2.56 -12.98 -14.38
C LEU A 181 2.59 -11.48 -14.69
N PHE A 182 3.08 -10.63 -13.77
CA PHE A 182 3.11 -9.18 -13.94
C PHE A 182 4.49 -8.64 -13.53
N ARG A 183 5.38 -8.47 -14.51
CA ARG A 183 6.80 -8.19 -14.31
C ARG A 183 7.24 -6.83 -14.89
N GLU A 184 6.33 -5.94 -15.19
CA GLU A 184 6.64 -4.62 -15.80
C GLU A 184 7.64 -3.79 -14.96
N ALA A 185 7.57 -3.91 -13.63
CA ALA A 185 8.46 -3.16 -12.74
C ALA A 185 9.96 -3.46 -12.95
N GLU A 186 10.31 -4.61 -13.54
CA GLU A 186 11.70 -5.00 -13.79
C GLU A 186 12.37 -4.13 -14.85
N ARG A 187 11.60 -3.53 -15.77
CA ARG A 187 12.15 -2.78 -16.91
C ARG A 187 12.73 -1.44 -16.50
N GLU A 188 12.04 -0.69 -15.66
CA GLU A 188 12.40 0.69 -15.32
C GLU A 188 12.37 0.94 -13.81
N LEU A 189 11.31 0.49 -13.13
CA LEU A 189 11.09 0.82 -11.72
C LEU A 189 12.15 0.21 -10.80
N PHE A 190 12.44 -1.08 -10.92
CA PHE A 190 13.44 -1.72 -10.08
C PHE A 190 14.86 -1.20 -10.30
N PRO A 191 15.32 -0.99 -11.56
CA PRO A 191 16.59 -0.29 -11.80
C PRO A 191 16.64 1.09 -11.16
N ALA A 192 15.57 1.89 -11.28
CA ALA A 192 15.48 3.20 -10.64
C ALA A 192 15.54 3.10 -9.11
N CYS A 193 14.85 2.12 -8.52
CA CYS A 193 14.88 1.89 -7.07
C CYS A 193 16.29 1.54 -6.57
N LEU A 194 17.00 0.67 -7.28
CA LEU A 194 18.36 0.28 -6.94
C LEU A 194 19.31 1.48 -7.02
N ASP A 195 19.23 2.28 -8.09
CA ASP A 195 20.06 3.48 -8.29
C ASP A 195 19.79 4.53 -7.20
N GLN A 196 18.54 4.75 -6.85
CA GLN A 196 18.11 5.78 -5.91
C GLN A 196 18.05 5.33 -4.44
N GLY A 197 18.30 4.06 -4.15
CA GLY A 197 18.23 3.50 -2.80
C GLY A 197 16.81 3.44 -2.21
N VAL A 198 15.79 3.34 -3.08
CA VAL A 198 14.37 3.25 -2.68
C VAL A 198 13.98 1.79 -2.44
N GLY A 199 13.35 1.48 -1.32
CA GLY A 199 12.88 0.14 -0.98
C GLY A 199 11.65 -0.26 -1.81
N VAL A 200 11.52 -1.56 -2.10
CA VAL A 200 10.38 -2.10 -2.83
C VAL A 200 9.50 -2.94 -1.92
N MET A 201 8.20 -2.64 -1.90
CA MET A 201 7.16 -3.39 -1.19
C MET A 201 6.18 -3.97 -2.22
N ALA A 202 6.42 -5.18 -2.72
CA ALA A 202 5.57 -5.77 -3.75
C ALA A 202 4.19 -6.16 -3.20
N TYR A 203 3.11 -5.83 -3.94
CA TYR A 203 1.78 -6.32 -3.63
C TYR A 203 1.25 -7.30 -4.69
N SER A 204 0.21 -8.06 -4.33
CA SER A 204 -0.38 -9.14 -5.17
C SER A 204 0.61 -10.24 -5.58
N PRO A 205 1.45 -10.80 -4.68
CA PRO A 205 2.45 -11.80 -5.06
C PRO A 205 1.82 -13.09 -5.62
N GLN A 206 0.57 -13.38 -5.27
CA GLN A 206 -0.16 -14.56 -5.74
C GLN A 206 -1.13 -14.25 -6.90
N ALA A 207 -1.01 -13.08 -7.55
CA ALA A 207 -1.90 -12.66 -8.64
C ALA A 207 -3.40 -12.78 -8.28
N GLY A 208 -3.78 -12.33 -7.08
CA GLY A 208 -5.15 -12.46 -6.57
C GLY A 208 -5.56 -13.90 -6.23
N GLY A 209 -4.63 -14.80 -6.12
CA GLY A 209 -4.84 -16.24 -5.90
C GLY A 209 -4.78 -17.09 -7.17
N PHE A 210 -4.53 -16.47 -8.33
CA PHE A 210 -4.42 -17.19 -9.61
C PHE A 210 -3.25 -18.21 -9.57
N LEU A 211 -2.11 -17.81 -9.03
CA LEU A 211 -0.91 -18.65 -8.94
C LEU A 211 -1.01 -19.82 -7.94
N LEU A 212 -2.13 -19.94 -7.23
CA LEU A 212 -2.35 -21.08 -6.32
C LEU A 212 -2.80 -22.36 -7.05
N GLY A 213 -2.93 -22.35 -8.39
CA GLY A 213 -3.24 -23.52 -9.21
C GLY A 213 -4.70 -23.99 -9.13
N LYS A 214 -5.59 -23.21 -8.55
CA LYS A 214 -7.02 -23.55 -8.45
C LYS A 214 -7.84 -23.17 -9.68
N HIS A 215 -7.32 -22.34 -10.55
CA HIS A 215 -7.93 -21.96 -11.82
C HIS A 215 -7.13 -22.62 -12.95
N ARG A 216 -7.73 -23.61 -13.61
CA ARG A 216 -7.04 -24.45 -14.63
C ARG A 216 -7.54 -24.24 -16.04
N GLU A 217 -8.72 -23.67 -16.20
CA GLU A 217 -9.40 -23.51 -17.49
C GLU A 217 -10.03 -22.12 -17.56
N ILE A 218 -9.92 -21.48 -18.72
CA ILE A 218 -10.47 -20.13 -18.94
C ILE A 218 -12.01 -20.09 -18.82
N GLU A 219 -12.68 -21.18 -19.22
CA GLU A 219 -14.14 -21.35 -19.09
C GLU A 219 -14.55 -21.93 -17.73
N GLY A 220 -13.58 -22.19 -16.87
CA GLY A 220 -13.80 -22.75 -15.54
C GLY A 220 -14.59 -21.84 -14.62
N LYS A 221 -15.34 -22.44 -13.69
CA LYS A 221 -16.07 -21.69 -12.66
C LYS A 221 -15.10 -21.10 -11.63
N THR A 222 -15.36 -19.87 -11.24
CA THR A 222 -14.67 -19.22 -10.13
C THR A 222 -15.30 -19.65 -8.80
N GLU A 223 -14.47 -19.81 -7.76
CA GLU A 223 -14.97 -20.06 -6.39
C GLU A 223 -15.68 -18.82 -5.86
N ALA A 224 -16.83 -18.99 -5.23
CA ALA A 224 -17.56 -17.91 -4.56
C ALA A 224 -16.69 -17.26 -3.48
N GLY A 225 -16.76 -15.94 -3.36
CA GLY A 225 -15.94 -15.16 -2.41
C GLY A 225 -14.47 -14.98 -2.83
N GLY A 226 -14.04 -15.58 -3.96
CA GLY A 226 -12.71 -15.37 -4.52
C GLY A 226 -12.60 -14.05 -5.30
N ARG A 227 -11.37 -13.55 -5.51
CA ARG A 227 -11.14 -12.27 -6.23
C ARG A 227 -11.58 -12.30 -7.70
N PHE A 228 -11.78 -13.46 -8.27
CA PHE A 228 -12.28 -13.66 -9.64
C PHE A 228 -13.79 -13.92 -9.71
N SER A 229 -14.46 -14.09 -8.59
CA SER A 229 -15.90 -14.37 -8.54
C SER A 229 -16.73 -13.12 -8.85
N ASP A 230 -17.96 -13.34 -9.35
CA ASP A 230 -18.84 -12.24 -9.78
C ASP A 230 -19.33 -11.38 -8.61
N ASP A 231 -19.34 -11.92 -7.41
CA ASP A 231 -19.69 -11.23 -6.17
C ASP A 231 -18.55 -10.38 -5.59
N PHE A 232 -17.32 -10.48 -6.15
CA PHE A 232 -16.21 -9.64 -5.71
C PHE A 232 -16.21 -8.27 -6.40
N ARG A 233 -16.28 -7.19 -5.62
CA ARG A 233 -16.44 -5.81 -6.13
C ARG A 233 -15.41 -5.39 -7.20
N ALA A 234 -14.18 -5.88 -7.10
CA ALA A 234 -13.08 -5.55 -8.02
C ALA A 234 -12.69 -6.72 -8.92
N ASN A 235 -13.60 -7.69 -9.18
CA ASN A 235 -13.31 -8.85 -10.03
C ASN A 235 -12.88 -8.46 -11.44
N TRP A 236 -13.44 -7.37 -11.99
CA TRP A 236 -13.09 -6.83 -13.29
C TRP A 236 -11.58 -6.56 -13.42
N PHE A 237 -10.95 -6.04 -12.37
CA PHE A 237 -9.51 -5.76 -12.35
C PHE A 237 -8.69 -7.04 -12.41
N TYR A 238 -9.05 -8.06 -11.60
CA TYR A 238 -8.35 -9.34 -11.59
C TYR A 238 -8.59 -10.13 -12.87
N ARG A 239 -9.83 -10.16 -13.37
CA ARG A 239 -10.18 -10.84 -14.63
C ARG A 239 -9.49 -10.19 -15.82
N SER A 240 -9.56 -8.88 -15.98
CA SER A 240 -8.91 -8.19 -17.09
C SER A 240 -7.39 -8.36 -17.09
N THR A 241 -6.78 -8.55 -15.91
CA THR A 241 -5.34 -8.68 -15.79
C THR A 241 -4.85 -10.12 -15.98
N TYR A 242 -5.53 -11.09 -15.36
CA TYR A 242 -5.02 -12.46 -15.24
C TYR A 242 -5.89 -13.52 -15.92
N TRP A 243 -7.15 -13.22 -16.28
CA TRP A 243 -8.07 -14.19 -16.86
C TRP A 243 -8.10 -14.06 -18.38
N ASN A 244 -7.07 -14.51 -19.05
CA ASN A 244 -6.90 -14.42 -20.49
C ASN A 244 -6.12 -15.63 -21.04
N GLU A 245 -6.18 -15.84 -22.35
CA GLU A 245 -5.55 -16.98 -23.04
C GLU A 245 -4.04 -17.07 -22.79
N ILE A 246 -3.33 -15.95 -22.69
CA ILE A 246 -1.89 -15.93 -22.44
C ILE A 246 -1.55 -16.54 -21.08
N THR A 247 -2.39 -16.30 -20.09
CA THR A 247 -2.16 -16.71 -18.71
C THR A 247 -2.55 -18.18 -18.49
N PHE A 248 -3.51 -18.71 -19.25
CA PHE A 248 -3.93 -20.11 -19.18
C PHE A 248 -3.18 -21.03 -20.15
N GLY A 249 -2.52 -20.51 -21.21
CA GLY A 249 -1.71 -21.26 -22.18
C GLY A 249 -0.33 -21.51 -21.67
#